data_866d649e4e5ded4ca4bb9dbff9a3efaf
#
_entry.id   866d649e4e5ded4ca4bb9dbff9a3efaf
#
_cell.length_a   1.000
_cell.length_b   1.000
_cell.length_c   1.000
_cell.angle_alpha   90.00
_cell.angle_beta   90.00
_cell.angle_gamma   90.00
#
_symmetry.space_group_name_H-M   'P 1'
#
loop_
_entity.id
_entity.type
_entity.pdbx_description
1 polymer ?
#
loop_
_entity_poly.entity_id
_entity_poly.type
_entity_poly.pdbx_seq_one_letter_code
_entity_poly.pdbx_strand_id
1 'polypeptide(L)'
;MANKPIKKTVMDRFNRQVLKDYKKVYEDNANIENFTYYLIKRGIIPTERARNYAIVRDYQKYTLDTSGTMNDFCYTMEADYKLSEKQIKNIITKYLPKYFLEKHIDYSI
;
A
#
# COMPACT_ATOMS: atom_id res chain seq x y z
N MET A 1 -15.53 -13.14 -0.39
CA MET A 1 -15.13 -14.18 -1.34
C MET A 1 -13.61 -14.36 -1.28
N ALA A 2 -13.17 -15.58 -1.13
CA ALA A 2 -11.74 -15.86 -1.10
C ALA A 2 -11.15 -15.70 -2.50
N ASN A 3 -10.03 -14.99 -2.61
CA ASN A 3 -9.31 -14.83 -3.86
C ASN A 3 -8.57 -16.14 -4.17
N LYS A 4 -8.65 -16.58 -5.41
CA LYS A 4 -7.86 -17.72 -5.85
C LYS A 4 -6.38 -17.34 -5.92
N PRO A 5 -5.46 -18.22 -5.51
CA PRO A 5 -4.03 -17.95 -5.69
C PRO A 5 -3.71 -17.72 -7.17
N ILE A 6 -2.87 -16.74 -7.43
CA ILE A 6 -2.38 -16.45 -8.77
C ILE A 6 -1.20 -17.37 -9.05
N LYS A 7 -1.22 -18.04 -10.20
CA LYS A 7 -0.10 -18.92 -10.58
C LYS A 7 1.19 -18.10 -10.72
N LYS A 8 2.29 -18.68 -10.27
CA LYS A 8 3.60 -18.04 -10.36
C LYS A 8 3.96 -17.63 -11.79
N THR A 9 3.62 -18.44 -12.77
CA THR A 9 3.88 -18.14 -14.18
C THR A 9 3.18 -16.86 -14.65
N VAL A 10 1.97 -16.61 -14.15
CA VAL A 10 1.22 -15.39 -14.45
C VAL A 10 1.90 -14.19 -13.80
N MET A 11 2.35 -14.33 -12.55
CA MET A 11 3.07 -13.26 -11.86
C MET A 11 4.40 -12.95 -12.53
N ASP A 12 5.11 -13.95 -12.99
CA ASP A 12 6.37 -13.76 -13.71
C ASP A 12 6.15 -13.00 -15.02
N ARG A 13 5.07 -13.31 -15.74
CA ARG A 13 4.69 -12.59 -16.95
C ARG A 13 4.35 -11.13 -16.64
N PHE A 14 3.57 -10.92 -15.59
CA PHE A 14 3.22 -9.56 -15.16
C PHE A 14 4.49 -8.75 -14.85
N ASN A 15 5.38 -9.32 -14.04
CA ASN A 15 6.61 -8.63 -13.65
C ASN A 15 7.47 -8.27 -14.85
N ARG A 16 7.66 -9.19 -15.79
CA ARG A 16 8.45 -8.93 -16.99
C ARG A 16 7.83 -7.83 -17.83
N GLN A 17 6.53 -7.91 -18.05
CA GLN A 17 5.84 -6.96 -18.93
C GLN A 17 5.79 -5.57 -18.29
N VAL A 18 5.45 -5.47 -17.01
CA VAL A 18 5.33 -4.18 -16.34
C VAL A 18 6.70 -3.50 -16.24
N LEU A 19 7.76 -4.26 -15.96
CA LEU A 19 9.11 -3.70 -15.90
C LEU A 19 9.60 -3.22 -17.26
N LYS A 20 9.31 -3.97 -18.32
CA LYS A 20 9.65 -3.59 -19.68
C LYS A 20 8.95 -2.30 -20.06
N ASP A 21 7.65 -2.22 -19.81
CA ASP A 21 6.85 -1.04 -20.15
C ASP A 21 7.30 0.18 -19.34
N TYR A 22 7.58 -0.02 -18.06
CA TYR A 22 8.06 1.03 -17.18
C TYR A 22 9.39 1.62 -17.67
N LYS A 23 10.36 0.75 -17.96
CA LYS A 23 11.68 1.18 -18.46
C LYS A 23 11.57 1.95 -19.77
N LYS A 24 10.64 1.54 -20.64
CA LYS A 24 10.41 2.23 -21.89
C LYS A 24 9.86 3.63 -21.71
N VAL A 25 8.98 3.83 -20.71
CA VAL A 25 8.36 5.13 -20.43
C VAL A 25 9.34 6.08 -19.74
N TYR A 26 10.07 5.59 -18.75
CA TYR A 26 10.94 6.44 -17.93
C TYR A 26 12.40 6.49 -18.38
N GLU A 27 12.82 5.52 -19.19
CA GLU A 27 14.19 5.49 -19.74
C GLU A 27 15.26 5.67 -18.66
N ASP A 28 16.09 6.72 -18.75
CA ASP A 28 17.19 6.98 -17.81
C ASP A 28 16.71 7.41 -16.43
N ASN A 29 15.43 7.77 -16.29
CA ASN A 29 14.83 8.17 -15.02
C ASN A 29 14.16 7.01 -14.28
N ALA A 30 14.35 5.78 -14.74
CA ALA A 30 13.77 4.60 -14.10
C ALA A 30 14.41 4.35 -12.73
N ASN A 31 13.60 4.39 -11.66
CA ASN A 31 14.02 4.09 -10.30
C ASN A 31 12.80 3.58 -9.51
N ILE A 32 13.02 3.15 -8.26
CA ILE A 32 11.95 2.57 -7.44
C ILE A 32 10.80 3.56 -7.19
N GLU A 33 11.12 4.83 -6.93
CA GLU A 33 10.08 5.84 -6.67
C GLU A 33 9.20 6.06 -7.88
N ASN A 34 9.79 6.22 -9.05
CA ASN A 34 9.06 6.39 -10.30
C ASN A 34 8.27 5.13 -10.66
N PHE A 35 8.76 3.96 -10.30
CA PHE A 35 8.07 2.70 -10.54
C PHE A 35 6.73 2.66 -9.80
N THR A 36 6.72 3.07 -8.54
CA THR A 36 5.49 3.14 -7.75
C THR A 36 4.48 4.10 -8.37
N TYR A 37 4.92 5.30 -8.75
CA TYR A 37 4.06 6.25 -9.46
C TYR A 37 3.51 5.68 -10.76
N TYR A 38 4.33 4.96 -11.51
CA TYR A 38 3.92 4.33 -12.75
C TYR A 38 2.78 3.34 -12.53
N LEU A 39 2.90 2.48 -11.53
CA LEU A 39 1.87 1.49 -11.20
C LEU A 39 0.53 2.16 -10.84
N ILE A 40 0.59 3.26 -10.09
CA ILE A 40 -0.61 4.01 -9.70
C ILE A 40 -1.21 4.74 -10.90
N LYS A 41 -0.40 5.42 -11.70
CA LYS A 41 -0.88 6.16 -12.88
C LYS A 41 -1.48 5.25 -13.93
N ARG A 42 -0.95 4.04 -14.08
CA ARG A 42 -1.50 3.04 -15.01
C ARG A 42 -2.77 2.38 -14.47
N GLY A 43 -3.12 2.62 -13.21
CA GLY A 43 -4.26 1.96 -12.58
C GLY A 43 -4.02 0.51 -12.20
N ILE A 44 -2.77 0.05 -12.24
CA ILE A 44 -2.41 -1.30 -11.80
C ILE A 44 -2.59 -1.40 -10.29
N ILE A 45 -2.16 -0.37 -9.57
CA ILE A 45 -2.44 -0.22 -8.15
C ILE A 45 -3.48 0.90 -8.00
N PRO A 46 -4.68 0.59 -7.52
CA PRO A 46 -5.67 1.63 -7.24
C PRO A 46 -5.16 2.62 -6.22
N THR A 47 -5.40 3.91 -6.46
CA THR A 47 -4.99 4.99 -5.55
C THR A 47 -5.47 4.76 -4.12
N GLU A 48 -6.70 4.28 -3.97
CA GLU A 48 -7.28 4.00 -2.65
C GLU A 48 -6.50 2.93 -1.89
N ARG A 49 -6.03 1.90 -2.57
CA ARG A 49 -5.26 0.83 -1.93
C ARG A 49 -3.90 1.32 -1.48
N ALA A 50 -3.24 2.13 -2.29
CA ALA A 50 -1.98 2.76 -1.91
C ALA A 50 -2.17 3.65 -0.70
N ARG A 51 -3.23 4.46 -0.68
CA ARG A 51 -3.60 5.32 0.45
C ARG A 51 -3.87 4.49 1.71
N ASN A 52 -4.66 3.44 1.60
CA ASN A 52 -5.02 2.62 2.75
C ASN A 52 -3.80 1.92 3.36
N TYR A 53 -2.91 1.44 2.52
CA TYR A 53 -1.64 0.87 2.97
C TYR A 53 -0.82 1.91 3.74
N ALA A 54 -0.69 3.11 3.18
CA ALA A 54 0.06 4.19 3.83
C ALA A 54 -0.53 4.55 5.20
N ILE A 55 -1.86 4.66 5.29
CA ILE A 55 -2.54 4.97 6.56
C ILE A 55 -2.24 3.92 7.62
N VAL A 56 -2.38 2.64 7.27
CA VAL A 56 -2.13 1.54 8.23
C VAL A 56 -0.67 1.53 8.69
N ARG A 57 0.27 1.72 7.76
CA ARG A 57 1.69 1.75 8.10
C ARG A 57 2.04 2.96 8.98
N ASP A 58 1.47 4.12 8.69
CA ASP A 58 1.66 5.31 9.50
C ASP A 58 1.10 5.10 10.92
N TYR A 59 -0.05 4.45 11.04
CA TYR A 59 -0.63 4.11 12.33
C TYR A 59 0.26 3.16 13.13
N GLN A 60 0.79 2.12 12.50
CA GLN A 60 1.71 1.18 13.16
C GLN A 60 2.95 1.90 13.68
N LYS A 61 3.52 2.79 12.87
CA LYS A 61 4.65 3.62 13.28
C LYS A 61 4.29 4.51 14.46
N TYR A 62 3.12 5.14 14.40
CA TYR A 62 2.64 6.00 15.47
C TYR A 62 2.53 5.24 16.79
N THR A 63 1.99 4.01 16.79
CA THR A 63 1.86 3.20 18.01
C THR A 63 3.21 2.76 18.58
N LEU A 64 4.23 2.61 17.74
CA LEU A 64 5.58 2.28 18.19
C LEU A 64 6.32 3.49 18.78
N ASP A 65 6.07 4.66 18.21
CA ASP A 65 6.81 5.87 18.55
C ASP A 65 6.16 6.67 19.67
N THR A 66 4.89 6.46 19.95
CA THR A 66 4.13 7.24 20.94
C THR A 66 3.24 6.34 21.78
N SER A 67 2.71 6.91 22.89
CA SER A 67 1.66 6.29 23.68
C SER A 67 0.26 6.79 23.32
N GLY A 68 0.13 7.49 22.21
CA GLY A 68 -1.15 8.01 21.75
C GLY A 68 -2.14 6.93 21.35
N THR A 69 -3.42 7.29 21.34
CA THR A 69 -4.50 6.38 21.00
C THR A 69 -4.80 6.42 19.50
N MET A 70 -5.57 5.43 19.03
CA MET A 70 -6.09 5.43 17.68
C MET A 70 -6.89 6.70 17.37
N ASN A 71 -7.69 7.17 18.32
CA ASN A 71 -8.48 8.39 18.14
C ASN A 71 -7.58 9.61 17.95
N ASP A 72 -6.49 9.72 18.72
CA ASP A 72 -5.52 10.79 18.57
C ASP A 72 -4.89 10.79 17.19
N PHE A 73 -4.49 9.62 16.73
CA PHE A 73 -3.92 9.45 15.39
C PHE A 73 -4.91 9.89 14.31
N CYS A 74 -6.14 9.37 14.37
CA CYS A 74 -7.16 9.67 13.37
C CYS A 74 -7.49 11.16 13.34
N TYR A 75 -7.62 11.79 14.49
CA TYR A 75 -7.88 13.21 14.58
C TYR A 75 -6.75 14.03 13.96
N THR A 76 -5.51 13.71 14.32
CA THR A 76 -4.33 14.42 13.83
C THR A 76 -4.16 14.30 12.32
N MET A 77 -4.51 13.15 11.76
CA MET A 77 -4.24 12.85 10.34
C MET A 77 -5.38 13.20 9.38
N GLU A 78 -6.49 13.75 9.88
CA GLU A 78 -7.62 14.14 9.02
C GLU A 78 -7.19 15.07 7.89
N ALA A 79 -6.41 16.09 8.21
CA ALA A 79 -5.98 17.08 7.24
C ALA A 79 -5.06 16.48 6.18
N ASP A 80 -4.13 15.62 6.60
CA ASP A 80 -3.13 15.03 5.70
C ASP A 80 -3.77 14.06 4.70
N TYR A 81 -4.69 13.23 5.18
CA TYR A 81 -5.35 12.24 4.32
C TYR A 81 -6.61 12.78 3.63
N LYS A 82 -7.11 13.92 4.09
CA LYS A 82 -8.39 14.49 3.60
C LYS A 82 -9.55 13.50 3.79
N LEU A 83 -9.56 12.85 4.93
CA LEU A 83 -10.57 11.89 5.36
C LEU A 83 -11.02 12.24 6.78
N SER A 84 -12.26 11.87 7.12
CA SER A 84 -12.75 12.04 8.49
C SER A 84 -12.10 11.04 9.45
N GLU A 85 -12.11 11.33 10.76
CA GLU A 85 -11.66 10.39 11.78
C GLU A 85 -12.30 9.01 11.61
N LYS A 86 -13.60 9.00 11.37
CA LYS A 86 -14.36 7.75 11.21
C LYS A 86 -13.86 6.95 10.02
N GLN A 87 -13.60 7.61 8.89
CA GLN A 87 -13.09 6.94 7.69
C GLN A 87 -11.70 6.37 7.93
N ILE A 88 -10.81 7.13 8.56
CA ILE A 88 -9.46 6.67 8.90
C ILE A 88 -9.52 5.47 9.84
N LYS A 89 -10.34 5.57 10.89
CA LYS A 89 -10.54 4.48 11.85
C LYS A 89 -11.05 3.20 11.17
N ASN A 90 -12.02 3.34 10.29
CA ASN A 90 -12.58 2.20 9.54
C ASN A 90 -11.52 1.55 8.65
N ILE A 91 -10.67 2.35 8.01
CA ILE A 91 -9.58 1.84 7.18
C ILE A 91 -8.59 1.05 8.03
N ILE A 92 -8.16 1.60 9.17
CA ILE A 92 -7.24 0.93 10.07
C ILE A 92 -7.83 -0.38 10.56
N THR A 93 -9.06 -0.36 11.04
CA THR A 93 -9.73 -1.56 11.57
C THR A 93 -9.86 -2.65 10.52
N LYS A 94 -10.18 -2.28 9.29
CA LYS A 94 -10.37 -3.24 8.20
C LYS A 94 -9.05 -3.82 7.68
N TYR A 95 -8.03 -2.98 7.52
CA TYR A 95 -6.82 -3.38 6.79
C TYR A 95 -5.60 -3.65 7.68
N LEU A 96 -5.62 -3.28 8.96
CA LEU A 96 -4.50 -3.56 9.85
C LEU A 96 -4.11 -5.04 9.88
N PRO A 97 -5.06 -5.98 10.00
CA PRO A 97 -4.68 -7.40 9.98
C PRO A 97 -4.04 -7.84 8.67
N LYS A 98 -4.39 -7.18 7.58
CA LYS A 98 -3.88 -7.54 6.25
C LYS A 98 -2.51 -6.93 5.97
N TYR A 99 -2.27 -5.70 6.44
CA TYR A 99 -1.05 -4.94 6.14
C TYR A 99 -0.06 -4.94 7.30
N PHE A 100 -0.36 -5.67 8.37
CA PHE A 100 0.54 -5.75 9.50
C PHE A 100 1.85 -6.42 9.06
N LEU A 101 2.96 -5.71 9.27
CA LEU A 101 4.26 -6.22 8.86
C LEU A 101 4.85 -7.07 9.99
N GLU A 102 4.91 -8.36 9.77
CA GLU A 102 5.50 -9.31 10.71
C GLU A 102 6.89 -9.73 10.25
N LYS A 103 7.66 -10.28 11.21
CA LYS A 103 9.02 -10.74 10.93
C LYS A 103 9.08 -11.86 9.90
N HIS A 104 8.05 -12.69 9.87
CA HIS A 104 7.99 -13.88 9.01
C HIS A 104 6.78 -13.78 8.10
N ILE A 105 6.92 -13.05 7.02
CA ILE A 105 5.89 -12.96 5.99
C ILE A 105 6.15 -14.04 4.96
N ASP A 106 5.11 -14.82 4.66
CA ASP A 106 5.17 -15.78 3.57
C ASP A 106 4.93 -15.06 2.25
N TYR A 107 5.96 -14.98 1.44
CA TYR A 107 5.89 -14.36 0.11
C TYR A 107 5.62 -15.36 -1.01
N SER A 108 5.35 -16.62 -0.70
CA SER A 108 5.01 -17.59 -1.73
C SER A 108 3.67 -17.25 -2.38
N ILE A 109 3.60 -17.47 -3.67
CA ILE A 109 2.43 -17.14 -4.47
C ILE A 109 1.78 -18.42 -5.00
#